data_2f06480a6669272d4bd725699dcd2220
#
_entry.id   2f06480a6669272d4bd725699dcd2220
#
_cell.length_a   1.000
_cell.length_b   1.000
_cell.length_c   1.000
_cell.angle_alpha   90.00
_cell.angle_beta   90.00
_cell.angle_gamma   90.00
#
_symmetry.space_group_name_H-M   'P 1'
#
loop_
_entity.id
_entity.type
_entity.pdbx_description
1 polymer ?
#
loop_
_entity_poly.entity_id
_entity_poly.type
_entity_poly.pdbx_seq_one_letter_code
_entity_poly.pdbx_strand_id
1 'polypeptide(L)'
;MDKQMVEVLNNIHFAERYQALRTQYSFDSKESFATYDNSYVLAMLREIGYASVKYWRKENFFQARKKSNIYEFRYHMCIKYGIAELMWYAMKNNKYYAGGSFPNLEYDLLNPENRNHLPNFRNYEDLRGILTIAFQMCEDMTAQFLKVYGDVT
;
A
#
# COMPACT_ATOMS: atom_id res chain seq x y z
N MET A 1 5.21 17.14 -3.95
CA MET A 1 5.51 15.90 -4.69
C MET A 1 6.11 16.27 -6.03
N ASP A 2 7.18 15.61 -6.46
CA ASP A 2 7.82 15.95 -7.73
C ASP A 2 6.99 15.50 -8.95
N LYS A 3 7.30 16.09 -10.10
CA LYS A 3 6.56 15.83 -11.35
C LYS A 3 6.64 14.37 -11.81
N GLN A 4 7.76 13.70 -11.58
CA GLN A 4 7.94 12.30 -11.98
C GLN A 4 7.04 11.39 -11.14
N MET A 5 6.93 11.66 -9.84
CA MET A 5 6.03 10.88 -8.98
C MET A 5 4.56 11.13 -9.34
N VAL A 6 4.19 12.35 -9.68
CA VAL A 6 2.84 12.65 -10.20
C VAL A 6 2.55 11.83 -11.46
N GLU A 7 3.53 11.75 -12.37
CA GLU A 7 3.40 10.94 -13.58
C GLU A 7 3.21 9.45 -13.27
N VAL A 8 3.99 8.90 -12.34
CA VAL A 8 3.85 7.50 -11.88
C VAL A 8 2.42 7.25 -11.39
N LEU A 9 1.92 8.09 -10.50
CA LEU A 9 0.59 7.93 -9.92
C LEU A 9 -0.54 8.08 -10.95
N ASN A 10 -0.41 9.05 -11.84
CA ASN A 10 -1.40 9.25 -12.90
C ASN A 10 -1.41 8.08 -13.91
N ASN A 11 -0.25 7.54 -14.24
CA ASN A 11 -0.14 6.43 -15.20
C ASN A 11 -0.82 5.15 -14.70
N ILE A 12 -0.89 4.94 -13.39
CA ILE A 12 -1.59 3.78 -12.82
C ILE A 12 -3.02 4.09 -12.39
N HIS A 13 -3.50 5.32 -12.61
CA HIS A 13 -4.81 5.78 -12.14
C HIS A 13 -4.97 5.63 -10.62
N PHE A 14 -3.94 6.06 -9.88
CA PHE A 14 -3.87 5.85 -8.43
C PHE A 14 -5.08 6.41 -7.70
N ALA A 15 -5.45 7.66 -7.97
CA ALA A 15 -6.53 8.35 -7.26
C ALA A 15 -7.86 7.62 -7.43
N GLU A 16 -8.20 7.25 -8.67
CA GLU A 16 -9.45 6.55 -8.99
C GLU A 16 -9.48 5.15 -8.36
N ARG A 17 -8.35 4.44 -8.43
CA ARG A 17 -8.23 3.07 -7.87
C ARG A 17 -8.32 3.09 -6.34
N TYR A 18 -7.66 4.05 -5.70
CA TYR A 18 -7.70 4.15 -4.25
C TYR A 18 -9.08 4.57 -3.76
N GLN A 19 -9.73 5.48 -4.45
CA GLN A 19 -11.13 5.87 -4.15
C GLN A 19 -12.06 4.66 -4.28
N ALA A 20 -11.91 3.86 -5.33
CA ALA A 20 -12.71 2.65 -5.52
C ALA A 20 -12.49 1.65 -4.38
N LEU A 21 -11.24 1.47 -3.95
CA LEU A 21 -10.89 0.60 -2.82
C LEU A 21 -11.57 1.07 -1.52
N ARG A 22 -11.48 2.36 -1.21
CA ARG A 22 -12.11 2.94 -0.02
C ARG A 22 -13.63 2.83 -0.06
N THR A 23 -14.23 2.99 -1.23
CA THR A 23 -15.68 2.88 -1.39
C THR A 23 -16.17 1.45 -1.22
N GLN A 24 -15.45 0.49 -1.79
CA GLN A 24 -15.78 -0.93 -1.70
C GLN A 24 -15.65 -1.47 -0.27
N TYR A 25 -14.65 -0.98 0.47
CA TYR A 25 -14.36 -1.43 1.83
C TYR A 25 -14.58 -0.29 2.83
N SER A 26 -15.85 0.11 2.94
CA SER A 26 -16.29 1.17 3.86
C SER A 26 -17.51 0.66 4.62
N PHE A 27 -17.29 0.24 5.88
CA PHE A 27 -18.31 -0.37 6.72
C PHE A 27 -18.45 0.39 8.01
N ASP A 28 -19.60 0.24 8.67
CA ASP A 28 -19.86 0.80 9.99
C ASP A 28 -18.79 0.32 10.98
N SER A 29 -18.30 1.20 11.83
CA SER A 29 -17.30 0.87 12.86
C SER A 29 -17.74 -0.26 13.80
N LYS A 30 -19.04 -0.46 13.98
CA LYS A 30 -19.61 -1.57 14.76
C LYS A 30 -19.34 -2.94 14.11
N GLU A 31 -19.12 -2.99 12.80
CA GLU A 31 -18.80 -4.22 12.06
C GLU A 31 -17.31 -4.50 12.02
N SER A 32 -16.49 -3.63 12.60
CA SER A 32 -15.02 -3.69 12.52
C SER A 32 -14.45 -4.98 13.08
N PHE A 33 -13.54 -5.60 12.32
CA PHE A 33 -12.85 -6.82 12.71
C PHE A 33 -11.60 -6.46 13.51
N ALA A 34 -11.76 -6.33 14.83
CA ALA A 34 -10.70 -5.87 15.71
C ALA A 34 -9.79 -7.00 16.23
N THR A 35 -10.26 -8.26 16.20
CA THR A 35 -9.54 -9.42 16.74
C THR A 35 -9.08 -10.34 15.60
N TYR A 36 -7.97 -10.00 14.98
CA TYR A 36 -7.36 -10.82 13.92
C TYR A 36 -6.02 -11.38 14.40
N ASP A 37 -5.61 -12.50 13.81
CA ASP A 37 -4.35 -13.17 14.07
C ASP A 37 -3.31 -12.73 13.03
N ASN A 38 -2.21 -12.14 13.48
CA ASN A 38 -1.13 -11.70 12.61
C ASN A 38 -0.48 -12.85 11.83
N SER A 39 -0.44 -14.05 12.41
CA SER A 39 0.07 -15.24 11.72
C SER A 39 -0.80 -15.61 10.52
N TYR A 40 -2.11 -15.46 10.66
CA TYR A 40 -3.05 -15.68 9.57
C TYR A 40 -2.89 -14.64 8.46
N VAL A 41 -2.65 -13.38 8.83
CA VAL A 41 -2.40 -12.30 7.87
C VAL A 41 -1.10 -12.55 7.10
N LEU A 42 -0.04 -13.00 7.78
CA LEU A 42 1.22 -13.38 7.13
C LEU A 42 1.01 -14.52 6.11
N ALA A 43 0.25 -15.56 6.50
CA ALA A 43 -0.06 -16.67 5.60
C ALA A 43 -0.84 -16.19 4.37
N MET A 44 -1.79 -15.29 4.57
CA MET A 44 -2.57 -14.67 3.50
C MET A 44 -1.69 -13.89 2.52
N LEU A 45 -0.76 -13.09 3.02
CA LEU A 45 0.18 -12.32 2.18
C LEU A 45 1.09 -13.25 1.38
N ARG A 46 1.54 -14.35 1.97
CA ARG A 46 2.33 -15.36 1.25
C ARG A 46 1.53 -16.04 0.15
N GLU A 47 0.26 -16.33 0.39
CA GLU A 47 -0.64 -16.88 -0.63
C GLU A 47 -0.88 -15.91 -1.79
N ILE A 48 -0.95 -14.60 -1.51
CA ILE A 48 -1.10 -13.57 -2.53
C ILE A 48 0.16 -13.46 -3.41
N GLY A 49 1.31 -13.93 -2.93
CA GLY A 49 2.54 -13.96 -3.70
C GLY A 49 3.76 -13.34 -3.05
N TYR A 50 3.67 -12.97 -1.77
CA TYR A 50 4.77 -12.31 -1.04
C TYR A 50 5.39 -13.27 -0.02
N ALA A 51 6.11 -14.28 -0.52
CA ALA A 51 6.71 -15.33 0.30
C ALA A 51 7.69 -14.80 1.37
N SER A 52 8.35 -13.68 1.09
CA SER A 52 9.35 -13.08 1.97
C SER A 52 8.79 -11.98 2.87
N VAL A 53 7.47 -11.83 2.95
CA VAL A 53 6.86 -10.83 3.82
C VAL A 53 7.22 -11.07 5.28
N LYS A 54 7.48 -9.99 6.02
CA LYS A 54 7.80 -10.01 7.45
C LYS A 54 6.84 -9.13 8.22
N TYR A 55 6.55 -9.52 9.46
CA TYR A 55 5.81 -8.71 10.41
C TYR A 55 6.78 -8.11 11.43
N TRP A 56 6.77 -6.78 11.56
CA TRP A 56 7.57 -6.05 12.53
C TRP A 56 6.70 -5.72 13.73
N ARG A 57 6.84 -6.52 14.77
CA ARG A 57 5.95 -6.51 15.94
C ARG A 57 5.97 -5.17 16.69
N LYS A 58 7.13 -4.59 16.88
CA LYS A 58 7.29 -3.35 17.65
C LYS A 58 6.55 -2.18 17.01
N GLU A 59 6.67 -2.04 15.71
CA GLU A 59 6.05 -0.96 14.92
C GLU A 59 4.69 -1.34 14.36
N ASN A 60 4.25 -2.58 14.54
CA ASN A 60 2.98 -3.11 14.05
C ASN A 60 2.77 -2.90 12.54
N PHE A 61 3.71 -3.39 11.72
CA PHE A 61 3.51 -3.37 10.28
C PHE A 61 4.03 -4.63 9.60
N PHE A 62 3.43 -4.94 8.46
CA PHE A 62 3.87 -5.99 7.54
C PHE A 62 4.66 -5.34 6.41
N GLN A 63 5.74 -5.99 5.99
CA GLN A 63 6.61 -5.46 4.95
C GLN A 63 6.94 -6.53 3.93
N ALA A 64 6.67 -6.23 2.65
CA ALA A 64 7.22 -6.94 1.51
C ALA A 64 8.31 -6.09 0.86
N ARG A 65 9.35 -6.71 0.33
CA ARG A 65 10.47 -6.03 -0.32
C ARG A 65 10.67 -6.56 -1.73
N LYS A 66 10.99 -5.65 -2.64
CA LYS A 66 11.43 -5.98 -4.00
C LYS A 66 12.67 -5.18 -4.35
N LYS A 67 13.67 -5.85 -4.91
CA LYS A 67 14.89 -5.18 -5.38
C LYS A 67 14.89 -5.11 -6.90
N SER A 68 15.29 -3.97 -7.44
CA SER A 68 15.53 -3.78 -8.87
C SER A 68 16.68 -2.79 -9.03
N ASN A 69 17.84 -3.31 -9.45
CA ASN A 69 19.06 -2.53 -9.63
C ASN A 69 19.43 -1.71 -8.39
N ILE A 70 19.41 -0.38 -8.52
CA ILE A 70 19.79 0.54 -7.45
C ILE A 70 18.64 0.85 -6.48
N TYR A 71 17.44 0.36 -6.79
CA TYR A 71 16.27 0.61 -5.96
C TYR A 71 15.86 -0.61 -5.16
N GLU A 72 15.30 -0.36 -3.97
CA GLU A 72 14.54 -1.34 -3.19
C GLU A 72 13.16 -0.77 -2.95
N PHE A 73 12.14 -1.53 -3.33
CA PHE A 73 10.75 -1.13 -3.12
C PHE A 73 10.20 -1.82 -1.88
N ARG A 74 9.52 -1.07 -1.04
CA ARG A 74 8.92 -1.56 0.20
C ARG A 74 7.43 -1.32 0.18
N TYR A 75 6.67 -2.39 0.34
CA TYR A 75 5.23 -2.36 0.47
C TYR A 75 4.90 -2.61 1.92
N HIS A 76 4.39 -1.59 2.59
CA HIS A 76 4.04 -1.67 4.01
C HIS A 76 2.54 -1.69 4.18
N MET A 77 2.09 -2.41 5.20
CA MET A 77 0.71 -2.42 5.61
C MET A 77 0.63 -2.41 7.13
N CYS A 78 -0.08 -1.42 7.68
CA CYS A 78 -0.46 -1.37 9.08
C CYS A 78 -1.95 -1.68 9.17
N ILE A 79 -2.30 -2.65 10.03
CA ILE A 79 -3.70 -2.93 10.32
C ILE A 79 -3.94 -2.75 11.82
N LYS A 80 -5.03 -2.04 12.15
CA LYS A 80 -5.38 -1.77 13.53
C LYS A 80 -6.87 -1.47 13.61
N TYR A 81 -7.55 -2.14 14.54
CA TYR A 81 -8.99 -1.93 14.76
C TYR A 81 -9.86 -2.13 13.51
N GLY A 82 -9.46 -3.05 12.65
CA GLY A 82 -10.17 -3.30 11.40
C GLY A 82 -9.95 -2.26 10.31
N ILE A 83 -8.92 -1.43 10.44
CA ILE A 83 -8.55 -0.41 9.48
C ILE A 83 -7.21 -0.77 8.85
N ALA A 84 -7.09 -0.61 7.52
CA ALA A 84 -5.88 -0.89 6.77
C ALA A 84 -5.26 0.41 6.25
N GLU A 85 -4.00 0.65 6.62
CA GLU A 85 -3.19 1.73 6.06
C GLU A 85 -2.08 1.13 5.23
N LEU A 86 -2.00 1.57 3.99
CA LEU A 86 -1.11 1.03 2.97
C LEU A 86 -0.06 2.06 2.62
N MET A 87 1.17 1.60 2.38
CA MET A 87 2.30 2.48 2.07
C MET A 87 3.17 1.85 0.99
N TRP A 88 3.69 2.68 0.12
CA TRP A 88 4.64 2.29 -0.90
C TRP A 88 5.85 3.22 -0.86
N TYR A 89 7.03 2.64 -0.81
CA TYR A 89 8.28 3.40 -0.79
C TYR A 89 9.26 2.87 -1.80
N ALA A 90 9.96 3.80 -2.48
CA ALA A 90 11.18 3.52 -3.22
C ALA A 90 12.37 4.00 -2.37
N MET A 91 13.30 3.08 -2.13
CA MET A 91 14.55 3.34 -1.42
C MET A 91 15.71 3.31 -2.42
N LYS A 92 16.67 4.18 -2.22
CA LYS A 92 17.90 4.22 -3.01
C LYS A 92 19.09 4.34 -2.06
N ASN A 93 20.04 3.41 -2.15
CA ASN A 93 21.18 3.34 -1.21
C ASN A 93 20.75 3.32 0.25
N ASN A 94 19.71 2.52 0.55
CA ASN A 94 19.12 2.37 1.90
C ASN A 94 18.52 3.67 2.47
N LYS A 95 18.25 4.66 1.63
CA LYS A 95 17.62 5.91 2.03
C LYS A 95 16.30 6.09 1.32
N TYR A 96 15.34 6.71 2.00
CA TYR A 96 14.09 7.12 1.38
C TYR A 96 14.37 7.97 0.14
N TYR A 97 13.69 7.63 -0.94
CA TYR A 97 13.82 8.35 -2.21
C TYR A 97 12.49 8.92 -2.68
N ALA A 98 11.43 8.11 -2.69
CA ALA A 98 10.09 8.55 -3.10
C ALA A 98 9.01 7.66 -2.45
N GLY A 99 7.79 8.13 -2.45
CA GLY A 99 6.63 7.37 -1.99
C GLY A 99 6.03 7.91 -0.71
N GLY A 100 5.16 7.11 -0.09
CA GLY A 100 4.48 7.46 1.14
C GLY A 100 3.26 6.57 1.38
N SER A 101 2.48 6.92 2.40
CA SER A 101 1.20 6.26 2.63
C SER A 101 0.22 6.61 1.51
N PHE A 102 -0.68 5.70 1.22
CA PHE A 102 -1.72 5.93 0.19
C PHE A 102 -2.55 7.19 0.49
N PRO A 103 -2.97 7.45 1.74
CA PRO A 103 -3.65 8.72 2.05
C PRO A 103 -2.83 9.95 1.76
N ASN A 104 -1.53 9.92 2.05
CA ASN A 104 -0.65 11.06 1.77
C ASN A 104 -0.42 11.25 0.26
N LEU A 105 -0.23 10.16 -0.48
CA LEU A 105 -0.09 10.21 -1.93
C LEU A 105 -1.36 10.78 -2.60
N GLU A 106 -2.53 10.35 -2.14
CA GLU A 106 -3.81 10.89 -2.61
C GLU A 106 -3.94 12.37 -2.29
N TYR A 107 -3.60 12.75 -1.06
CA TYR A 107 -3.67 14.13 -0.60
C TYR A 107 -2.75 15.04 -1.44
N ASP A 108 -1.52 14.62 -1.65
CA ASP A 108 -0.54 15.38 -2.42
C ASP A 108 -0.92 15.49 -3.90
N LEU A 109 -1.56 14.46 -4.45
CA LEU A 109 -1.96 14.44 -5.85
C LEU A 109 -3.21 15.28 -6.12
N LEU A 110 -4.21 15.21 -5.26
CA LEU A 110 -5.52 15.86 -5.46
C LEU A 110 -5.70 17.15 -4.68
N ASN A 111 -4.94 17.32 -3.61
CA ASN A 111 -5.08 18.44 -2.66
C ASN A 111 -6.55 18.66 -2.24
N PRO A 112 -7.25 17.62 -1.73
CA PRO A 112 -8.65 17.73 -1.36
C PRO A 112 -8.82 18.62 -0.14
N GLU A 113 -10.03 19.16 0.03
CA GLU A 113 -10.37 20.01 1.18
C GLU A 113 -10.20 19.26 2.50
N ASN A 114 -10.62 17.99 2.54
CA ASN A 114 -10.51 17.12 3.71
C ASN A 114 -9.86 15.79 3.33
N ARG A 115 -9.16 15.17 4.30
CA ARG A 115 -8.63 13.82 4.13
C ARG A 115 -9.78 12.81 4.12
N ASN A 116 -9.66 11.82 3.23
CA ASN A 116 -10.61 10.74 3.13
C ASN A 116 -10.36 9.67 4.20
N HIS A 117 -11.39 8.87 4.51
CA HIS A 117 -11.27 7.74 5.41
C HIS A 117 -10.39 6.64 4.81
N LEU A 118 -9.85 5.76 5.67
CA LEU A 118 -9.10 4.59 5.25
C LEU A 118 -10.05 3.42 4.97
N PRO A 119 -9.67 2.47 4.10
CA PRO A 119 -10.43 1.24 3.94
C PRO A 119 -10.47 0.45 5.25
N ASN A 120 -11.60 -0.17 5.54
CA ASN A 120 -11.79 -1.01 6.71
C ASN A 120 -12.32 -2.40 6.33
N PHE A 121 -12.22 -3.34 7.25
CA PHE A 121 -12.60 -4.72 6.99
C PHE A 121 -13.37 -5.31 8.19
N ARG A 122 -14.33 -6.21 7.89
CA ARG A 122 -15.20 -6.87 8.86
C ARG A 122 -14.74 -8.29 9.17
N ASN A 123 -13.94 -8.89 8.27
CA ASN A 123 -13.52 -10.28 8.31
C ASN A 123 -12.26 -10.47 7.48
N TYR A 124 -11.72 -11.69 7.46
CA TYR A 124 -10.53 -12.01 6.66
C TYR A 124 -10.77 -11.93 5.16
N GLU A 125 -11.98 -12.21 4.70
CA GLU A 125 -12.31 -12.10 3.27
C GLU A 125 -12.20 -10.66 2.78
N ASP A 126 -12.75 -9.71 3.52
CA ASP A 126 -12.61 -8.27 3.25
C ASP A 126 -11.13 -7.87 3.23
N LEU A 127 -10.37 -8.30 4.25
CA LEU A 127 -8.94 -7.99 4.35
C LEU A 127 -8.17 -8.55 3.15
N ARG A 128 -8.44 -9.79 2.74
CA ARG A 128 -7.80 -10.39 1.56
C ARG A 128 -8.10 -9.56 0.31
N GLY A 129 -9.33 -9.10 0.15
CA GLY A 129 -9.71 -8.24 -0.98
C GLY A 129 -8.94 -6.92 -1.00
N ILE A 130 -8.85 -6.25 0.14
CA ILE A 130 -8.07 -5.01 0.29
C ILE A 130 -6.60 -5.25 -0.08
N LEU A 131 -6.00 -6.30 0.47
CA LEU A 131 -4.58 -6.61 0.26
C LEU A 131 -4.28 -6.95 -1.20
N THR A 132 -5.14 -7.73 -1.84
CA THR A 132 -4.98 -8.12 -3.24
C THR A 132 -4.96 -6.88 -4.14
N ILE A 133 -5.90 -5.98 -3.94
CA ILE A 133 -5.98 -4.73 -4.73
C ILE A 133 -4.81 -3.82 -4.43
N ALA A 134 -4.50 -3.61 -3.15
CA ALA A 134 -3.46 -2.67 -2.72
C ALA A 134 -2.07 -3.11 -3.16
N PHE A 135 -1.73 -4.39 -3.02
CA PHE A 135 -0.43 -4.88 -3.45
C PHE A 135 -0.30 -4.89 -4.97
N GLN A 136 -1.40 -5.09 -5.71
CA GLN A 136 -1.37 -4.90 -7.16
C GLN A 136 -1.10 -3.44 -7.53
N MET A 137 -1.68 -2.49 -6.80
CA MET A 137 -1.36 -1.07 -6.99
C MET A 137 0.12 -0.80 -6.71
N CYS A 138 0.68 -1.41 -5.67
CA CYS A 138 2.12 -1.30 -5.37
C CYS A 138 2.99 -1.85 -6.50
N GLU A 139 2.62 -3.01 -7.07
CA GLU A 139 3.31 -3.59 -8.21
C GLU A 139 3.29 -2.65 -9.42
N ASP A 140 2.13 -2.07 -9.70
CA ASP A 140 1.96 -1.16 -10.82
C ASP A 140 2.75 0.15 -10.60
N MET A 141 2.77 0.66 -9.36
CA MET A 141 3.62 1.80 -9.01
C MET A 141 5.09 1.50 -9.23
N THR A 142 5.55 0.33 -8.81
CA THR A 142 6.94 -0.10 -8.98
C THR A 142 7.32 -0.15 -10.46
N ALA A 143 6.48 -0.77 -11.30
CA ALA A 143 6.71 -0.86 -12.73
C ALA A 143 6.77 0.53 -13.39
N GLN A 144 5.83 1.41 -13.06
CA GLN A 144 5.80 2.77 -13.59
C GLN A 144 6.96 3.64 -13.07
N PHE A 145 7.32 3.47 -11.81
CA PHE A 145 8.48 4.16 -11.25
C PHE A 145 9.76 3.84 -12.05
N LEU A 146 10.00 2.57 -12.31
CA LEU A 146 11.18 2.14 -13.09
C LEU A 146 11.15 2.70 -14.52
N LYS A 147 9.98 2.85 -15.11
CA LYS A 147 9.80 3.45 -16.42
C LYS A 147 10.11 4.95 -16.42
N VAL A 148 9.55 5.68 -15.46
CA VAL A 148 9.61 7.13 -15.39
C VAL A 148 10.98 7.62 -14.88
N TYR A 149 11.51 6.98 -13.85
CA TYR A 149 12.80 7.37 -13.25
C TYR A 149 14.01 6.74 -13.94
N GLY A 150 13.77 5.79 -14.83
CA GLY A 150 14.80 5.03 -15.49
C GLY A 150 15.29 3.84 -14.66
N ASP A 151 15.32 2.67 -15.29
CA ASP A 151 15.93 1.47 -14.72
C ASP A 151 17.41 1.50 -15.09
N VAL A 152 18.22 2.15 -14.26
CA VAL A 152 19.65 2.31 -14.52
C VAL A 152 20.36 1.00 -14.19
N THR A 153 20.79 0.32 -15.23
CA THR A 153 21.60 -0.89 -15.11
C THR A 153 23.06 -0.57 -14.74
#